data_ab8ab92c93ca88b487de4d108b613e12
#
_entry.id   ab8ab92c93ca88b487de4d108b613e12
#
_cell.length_a   1.000
_cell.length_b   1.000
_cell.length_c   1.000
_cell.angle_alpha   90.00
_cell.angle_beta   90.00
_cell.angle_gamma   90.00
#
_symmetry.space_group_name_H-M   'P 1'
#
loop_
_entity.id
_entity.type
_entity.pdbx_description
1 polymer ?
#
loop_
_entity_poly.entity_id
_entity_poly.type
_entity_poly.pdbx_seq_one_letter_code
_entity_poly.pdbx_strand_id
1 'polypeptide(L)'
;KGGTNMLVAAMVKHFERIGGVIRLDDPVTSIDTIGDRASGVTCKSGWSERFDAVASNADIMHSYRDLLGHKHRSATVTEKLKKKKYSPSLFVVHFGLKGSWPGIPHHMILFGPRYKGLLEDIYDNGVLPSDFSLYLHHPTVTDPEMAPEGHSTFYVLAPVPHQGKLPIDWEVMGPIYKKRILDE
;
A
#
# COMPACT_ATOMS: atom_id res chain seq x y z
N LYS A 1 -5.52 19.10 9.74
CA LYS A 1 -6.90 18.63 9.66
C LYS A 1 -7.20 18.03 8.30
N GLY A 2 -8.12 17.06 8.22
CA GLY A 2 -8.52 16.40 6.98
C GLY A 2 -7.64 15.22 6.56
N GLY A 3 -6.78 14.73 7.44
CA GLY A 3 -5.97 13.53 7.25
C GLY A 3 -4.87 13.64 6.19
N THR A 4 -4.32 12.51 5.79
CA THR A 4 -3.21 12.40 4.83
C THR A 4 -3.57 12.97 3.45
N ASN A 5 -4.86 12.91 3.08
CA ASN A 5 -5.33 13.43 1.80
C ASN A 5 -5.05 14.93 1.62
N MET A 6 -5.12 15.72 2.71
CA MET A 6 -4.81 17.16 2.66
C MET A 6 -3.34 17.42 2.33
N LEU A 7 -2.43 16.57 2.80
CA LEU A 7 -1.02 16.66 2.41
C LEU A 7 -0.85 16.40 0.92
N VAL A 8 -1.47 15.33 0.40
CA VAL A 8 -1.43 15.00 -1.03
C VAL A 8 -2.01 16.14 -1.86
N ALA A 9 -3.19 16.68 -1.48
CA ALA A 9 -3.81 17.79 -2.18
C ALA A 9 -2.92 19.05 -2.20
N ALA A 10 -2.23 19.34 -1.08
CA ALA A 10 -1.30 20.47 -1.01
C ALA A 10 -0.07 20.25 -1.92
N MET A 11 0.46 19.03 -2.00
CA MET A 11 1.56 18.68 -2.90
C MET A 11 1.15 18.81 -4.37
N VAL A 12 -0.03 18.31 -4.73
CA VAL A 12 -0.61 18.46 -6.08
C VAL A 12 -0.72 19.93 -6.46
N LYS A 13 -1.37 20.72 -5.61
CA LYS A 13 -1.51 22.17 -5.84
C LYS A 13 -0.16 22.89 -5.99
N HIS A 14 0.83 22.51 -5.19
CA HIS A 14 2.17 23.05 -5.31
C HIS A 14 2.83 22.68 -6.64
N PHE A 15 2.74 21.40 -7.02
CA PHE A 15 3.31 20.87 -8.26
C PHE A 15 2.74 21.59 -9.49
N GLU A 16 1.42 21.75 -9.56
CA GLU A 16 0.75 22.47 -10.64
C GLU A 16 1.15 23.96 -10.68
N ARG A 17 1.28 24.59 -9.51
CA ARG A 17 1.73 26.01 -9.39
C ARG A 17 3.11 26.27 -9.97
N ILE A 18 4.00 25.27 -9.93
CA ILE A 18 5.35 25.35 -10.52
C ILE A 18 5.41 24.85 -11.96
N GLY A 19 4.25 24.64 -12.61
CA GLY A 19 4.13 24.24 -14.03
C GLY A 19 4.08 22.74 -14.26
N GLY A 20 3.95 21.94 -13.22
CA GLY A 20 3.77 20.49 -13.36
C GLY A 20 2.40 20.13 -13.92
N VAL A 21 2.33 19.07 -14.70
CA VAL A 21 1.10 18.49 -15.26
C VAL A 21 0.84 17.14 -14.65
N ILE A 22 -0.37 16.92 -14.14
CA ILE A 22 -0.81 15.64 -13.60
C ILE A 22 -1.74 14.95 -14.57
N ARG A 23 -1.48 13.67 -14.84
CA ARG A 23 -2.28 12.81 -15.69
C ARG A 23 -2.77 11.63 -14.87
N LEU A 24 -4.07 11.56 -14.67
CA LEU A 24 -4.74 10.49 -13.90
C LEU A 24 -5.45 9.53 -14.86
N ASP A 25 -5.80 8.35 -14.34
CA ASP A 25 -6.57 7.30 -15.03
C ASP A 25 -5.92 6.79 -16.33
N ASP A 26 -4.63 7.01 -16.50
CA ASP A 26 -3.85 6.59 -17.65
C ASP A 26 -2.53 5.90 -17.23
N PRO A 27 -2.59 4.63 -16.82
CA PRO A 27 -1.42 3.91 -16.33
C PRO A 27 -0.29 3.87 -17.37
N VAL A 28 0.94 4.15 -16.91
CA VAL A 28 2.14 3.92 -17.72
C VAL A 28 2.31 2.42 -17.94
N THR A 29 2.46 2.02 -19.20
CA THR A 29 2.66 0.63 -19.61
C THR A 29 4.11 0.33 -20.03
N SER A 30 4.89 1.37 -20.33
CA SER A 30 6.30 1.20 -20.68
C SER A 30 7.11 2.46 -20.32
N ILE A 31 8.34 2.24 -19.88
CA ILE A 31 9.40 3.25 -19.85
C ILE A 31 10.22 3.06 -21.11
N ASP A 32 10.20 4.06 -21.98
CA ASP A 32 10.90 4.02 -23.24
C ASP A 32 12.38 4.30 -23.06
N THR A 33 13.24 3.65 -23.85
CA THR A 33 14.68 3.76 -23.72
C THR A 33 15.36 3.98 -25.06
N ILE A 34 16.45 4.77 -25.06
CA ILE A 34 17.39 4.89 -26.16
C ILE A 34 18.75 4.44 -25.64
N GLY A 35 19.23 3.30 -26.15
CA GLY A 35 20.37 2.64 -25.53
C GLY A 35 20.06 2.27 -24.07
N ASP A 36 20.94 2.59 -23.13
CA ASP A 36 20.80 2.33 -21.68
C ASP A 36 20.14 3.49 -20.91
N ARG A 37 19.55 4.47 -21.60
CA ARG A 37 18.97 5.67 -20.99
C ARG A 37 17.47 5.71 -21.18
N ALA A 38 16.72 6.01 -20.10
CA ALA A 38 15.30 6.31 -20.19
C ALA A 38 15.09 7.60 -21.01
N SER A 39 14.13 7.57 -21.92
CA SER A 39 13.89 8.63 -22.89
C SER A 39 12.43 9.11 -22.93
N GLY A 40 11.52 8.41 -22.24
CA GLY A 40 10.12 8.73 -22.24
C GLY A 40 9.26 7.68 -21.55
N VAL A 41 7.96 7.83 -21.68
CA VAL A 41 6.97 6.87 -21.20
C VAL A 41 5.85 6.70 -22.22
N THR A 42 5.23 5.52 -22.22
CA THR A 42 4.03 5.21 -22.99
C THR A 42 2.93 4.74 -22.03
N CYS A 43 1.73 5.27 -22.18
CA CYS A 43 0.56 4.99 -21.35
C CYS A 43 -0.43 4.02 -22.02
N LYS A 44 -1.36 3.49 -21.25
CA LYS A 44 -2.40 2.56 -21.70
C LYS A 44 -3.30 3.16 -22.79
N SER A 45 -3.55 4.46 -22.75
CA SER A 45 -4.31 5.17 -23.78
C SER A 45 -3.63 5.24 -25.16
N GLY A 46 -2.32 4.88 -25.21
CA GLY A 46 -1.47 5.10 -26.37
C GLY A 46 -0.75 6.46 -26.36
N TRP A 47 -1.02 7.32 -25.37
CA TRP A 47 -0.24 8.53 -25.18
C TRP A 47 1.22 8.22 -24.89
N SER A 48 2.12 8.92 -25.54
CA SER A 48 3.56 8.75 -25.35
C SER A 48 4.24 10.11 -25.41
N GLU A 49 5.23 10.32 -24.53
CA GLU A 49 6.01 11.57 -24.51
C GLU A 49 7.45 11.30 -24.13
N ARG A 50 8.35 12.10 -24.70
CA ARG A 50 9.78 12.06 -24.39
C ARG A 50 10.11 12.99 -23.23
N PHE A 51 11.04 12.52 -22.37
CA PHE A 51 11.52 13.25 -21.20
C PHE A 51 13.05 13.08 -21.07
N ASP A 52 13.70 14.09 -20.51
CA ASP A 52 15.14 14.03 -20.20
C ASP A 52 15.47 13.03 -19.11
N ALA A 53 14.52 12.79 -18.19
CA ALA A 53 14.62 11.81 -17.12
C ALA A 53 13.25 11.27 -16.73
N VAL A 54 13.22 10.04 -16.23
CA VAL A 54 12.01 9.38 -15.71
C VAL A 54 12.28 8.94 -14.28
N ALA A 55 11.45 9.39 -13.33
CA ALA A 55 11.44 8.90 -11.96
C ALA A 55 10.21 8.00 -11.76
N SER A 56 10.42 6.76 -11.29
CA SER A 56 9.34 5.83 -11.01
C SER A 56 9.16 5.67 -9.51
N ASN A 57 7.94 5.88 -9.01
CA ASN A 57 7.50 5.53 -7.66
C ASN A 57 6.59 4.28 -7.66
N ALA A 58 6.48 3.58 -8.77
CA ALA A 58 5.83 2.28 -8.83
C ALA A 58 6.64 1.23 -8.06
N ASP A 59 6.00 0.10 -7.71
CA ASP A 59 6.72 -1.03 -7.13
C ASP A 59 7.98 -1.36 -7.94
N ILE A 60 9.07 -1.64 -7.24
CA ILE A 60 10.37 -1.85 -7.87
C ILE A 60 10.37 -3.07 -8.81
N MET A 61 9.64 -4.15 -8.45
CA MET A 61 9.50 -5.32 -9.33
C MET A 61 8.70 -4.97 -10.57
N HIS A 62 7.60 -4.22 -10.40
CA HIS A 62 6.80 -3.74 -11.53
C HIS A 62 7.63 -2.83 -12.45
N SER A 63 8.40 -1.90 -11.90
CA SER A 63 9.24 -1.00 -12.68
C SER A 63 10.26 -1.76 -13.53
N TYR A 64 10.97 -2.74 -12.97
CA TYR A 64 12.02 -3.46 -13.70
C TYR A 64 11.50 -4.61 -14.57
N ARG A 65 10.48 -5.35 -14.12
CA ARG A 65 9.94 -6.49 -14.85
C ARG A 65 9.00 -6.06 -15.96
N ASP A 66 8.09 -5.13 -15.65
CA ASP A 66 6.96 -4.81 -16.52
C ASP A 66 7.20 -3.52 -17.31
N LEU A 67 7.59 -2.41 -16.66
CA LEU A 67 7.72 -1.12 -17.34
C LEU A 67 9.00 -1.02 -18.17
N LEU A 68 10.13 -1.54 -17.70
CA LEU A 68 11.38 -1.62 -18.47
C LEU A 68 11.47 -2.90 -19.33
N GLY A 69 10.64 -3.92 -18.99
CA GLY A 69 10.62 -5.20 -19.68
C GLY A 69 11.92 -5.97 -19.55
N HIS A 70 12.13 -6.95 -20.43
CA HIS A 70 13.37 -7.76 -20.45
C HIS A 70 14.53 -7.10 -21.21
N LYS A 71 14.46 -5.78 -21.42
CA LYS A 71 15.50 -5.02 -22.12
C LYS A 71 16.66 -4.69 -21.19
N HIS A 72 17.88 -4.68 -21.75
CA HIS A 72 19.08 -4.21 -21.06
C HIS A 72 19.37 -4.95 -19.75
N ARG A 73 19.73 -4.18 -18.73
CA ARG A 73 20.07 -4.68 -17.39
C ARG A 73 18.84 -5.05 -16.55
N SER A 74 17.63 -4.74 -17.02
CA SER A 74 16.40 -4.96 -16.25
C SER A 74 16.17 -6.43 -15.89
N ALA A 75 16.46 -7.36 -16.81
CA ALA A 75 16.34 -8.80 -16.55
C ALA A 75 17.27 -9.25 -15.40
N THR A 76 18.53 -8.82 -15.41
CA THR A 76 19.49 -9.13 -14.35
C THR A 76 19.08 -8.54 -13.00
N VAL A 77 18.55 -7.31 -13.00
CA VAL A 77 18.04 -6.66 -11.77
C VAL A 77 16.80 -7.41 -11.26
N THR A 78 15.89 -7.76 -12.14
CA THR A 78 14.68 -8.54 -11.81
C THR A 78 15.05 -9.87 -11.13
N GLU A 79 16.02 -10.62 -11.66
CA GLU A 79 16.46 -11.87 -11.03
C GLU A 79 17.13 -11.65 -9.66
N LYS A 80 17.83 -10.55 -9.48
CA LYS A 80 18.38 -10.17 -8.16
C LYS A 80 17.28 -9.77 -7.18
N LEU A 81 16.27 -9.04 -7.64
CA LEU A 81 15.13 -8.62 -6.81
C LEU A 81 14.30 -9.81 -6.33
N LYS A 82 14.04 -10.81 -7.19
CA LYS A 82 13.33 -12.04 -6.81
C LYS A 82 13.95 -12.76 -5.61
N LYS A 83 15.27 -12.61 -5.40
CA LYS A 83 16.02 -13.21 -4.29
C LYS A 83 16.04 -12.36 -3.02
N LYS A 84 15.46 -11.17 -3.03
CA LYS A 84 15.42 -10.28 -1.85
C LYS A 84 14.32 -10.69 -0.88
N LYS A 85 14.52 -10.38 0.40
CA LYS A 85 13.46 -10.46 1.39
C LYS A 85 12.53 -9.27 1.20
N TYR A 86 11.24 -9.56 1.07
CA TYR A 86 10.19 -8.55 0.98
C TYR A 86 9.57 -8.32 2.36
N SER A 87 9.03 -7.12 2.57
CA SER A 87 8.24 -6.82 3.74
C SER A 87 6.97 -7.68 3.79
N PRO A 88 6.38 -7.91 4.96
CA PRO A 88 5.06 -8.50 5.04
C PRO A 88 4.03 -7.59 4.36
N SER A 89 2.88 -8.16 4.08
CA SER A 89 1.69 -7.43 3.66
C SER A 89 0.83 -7.08 4.87
N LEU A 90 -0.20 -6.30 4.63
CA LEU A 90 -1.14 -5.85 5.65
C LEU A 90 -2.56 -6.16 5.18
N PHE A 91 -3.35 -6.74 6.07
CA PHE A 91 -4.79 -6.85 5.89
C PHE A 91 -5.45 -5.74 6.70
N VAL A 92 -6.21 -4.88 6.04
CA VAL A 92 -6.78 -3.69 6.68
C VAL A 92 -8.30 -3.73 6.57
N VAL A 93 -8.98 -3.50 7.69
CA VAL A 93 -10.43 -3.35 7.74
C VAL A 93 -10.76 -1.93 8.15
N HIS A 94 -11.41 -1.18 7.27
CA HIS A 94 -11.97 0.13 7.57
C HIS A 94 -13.42 -0.02 8.01
N PHE A 95 -13.81 0.70 9.08
CA PHE A 95 -15.17 0.67 9.57
C PHE A 95 -15.55 1.98 10.28
N GLY A 96 -16.84 2.26 10.32
CA GLY A 96 -17.43 3.38 11.05
C GLY A 96 -18.36 2.88 12.15
N LEU A 97 -18.39 3.60 13.26
CA LEU A 97 -19.29 3.35 14.38
C LEU A 97 -20.11 4.60 14.70
N LYS A 98 -21.37 4.40 15.14
CA LYS A 98 -22.14 5.47 15.76
C LYS A 98 -21.59 5.75 17.16
N GLY A 99 -21.52 7.02 17.51
CA GLY A 99 -21.07 7.46 18.82
C GLY A 99 -19.64 7.99 18.81
N SER A 100 -19.25 8.50 19.98
CA SER A 100 -17.91 9.01 20.28
C SER A 100 -17.22 8.06 21.26
N TRP A 101 -15.96 7.78 21.01
CA TRP A 101 -15.18 6.81 21.77
C TRP A 101 -13.89 7.43 22.33
N PRO A 102 -13.98 8.46 23.19
CA PRO A 102 -12.81 9.22 23.65
C PRO A 102 -11.80 8.39 24.47
N GLY A 103 -12.25 7.26 25.03
CA GLY A 103 -11.36 6.32 25.74
C GLY A 103 -10.46 5.49 24.83
N ILE A 104 -10.70 5.49 23.51
CA ILE A 104 -9.82 4.81 22.54
C ILE A 104 -8.87 5.85 21.96
N PRO A 105 -7.54 5.71 22.16
CA PRO A 105 -6.58 6.67 21.64
C PRO A 105 -6.49 6.63 20.10
N HIS A 106 -5.89 7.67 19.52
CA HIS A 106 -5.68 7.78 18.06
C HIS A 106 -4.95 6.57 17.48
N HIS A 107 -3.96 6.07 18.20
CA HIS A 107 -3.18 4.88 17.86
C HIS A 107 -3.18 3.90 19.02
N MET A 108 -3.51 2.64 18.75
CA MET A 108 -3.47 1.57 19.74
C MET A 108 -2.88 0.31 19.11
N ILE A 109 -2.07 -0.40 19.86
CA ILE A 109 -1.57 -1.72 19.48
C ILE A 109 -2.11 -2.73 20.50
N LEU A 110 -2.78 -3.75 19.99
CA LEU A 110 -3.27 -4.89 20.73
C LEU A 110 -2.31 -6.05 20.47
N PHE A 111 -1.58 -6.47 21.50
CA PHE A 111 -0.64 -7.59 21.38
C PHE A 111 -1.34 -8.91 21.64
N GLY A 112 -1.21 -9.83 20.71
CA GLY A 112 -1.64 -11.20 20.87
C GLY A 112 -0.70 -12.00 21.80
N PRO A 113 -1.13 -13.18 22.26
CA PRO A 113 -0.39 -14.00 23.22
C PRO A 113 0.96 -14.51 22.70
N ARG A 114 1.09 -14.70 21.38
CA ARG A 114 2.29 -15.26 20.74
C ARG A 114 3.00 -14.24 19.84
N TYR A 115 3.19 -13.01 20.29
CA TYR A 115 3.71 -11.93 19.42
C TYR A 115 4.97 -12.33 18.62
N LYS A 116 5.97 -12.95 19.24
CA LYS A 116 7.17 -13.42 18.53
C LYS A 116 6.85 -14.55 17.55
N GLY A 117 6.07 -15.55 17.95
CA GLY A 117 5.65 -16.64 17.08
C GLY A 117 4.79 -16.16 15.90
N LEU A 118 3.95 -15.14 16.11
CA LEU A 118 3.21 -14.49 15.04
C LEU A 118 4.15 -13.85 14.00
N LEU A 119 5.21 -13.20 14.43
CA LEU A 119 6.21 -12.65 13.51
C LEU A 119 6.97 -13.75 12.74
N GLU A 120 7.34 -14.84 13.41
CA GLU A 120 7.95 -16.02 12.77
C GLU A 120 7.01 -16.63 11.72
N ASP A 121 5.72 -16.77 12.04
CA ASP A 121 4.71 -17.26 11.11
C ASP A 121 4.63 -16.40 9.85
N ILE A 122 4.65 -15.08 10.00
CA ILE A 122 4.53 -14.13 8.89
C ILE A 122 5.84 -14.04 8.09
N TYR A 123 6.98 -13.82 8.77
CA TYR A 123 8.25 -13.48 8.13
C TYR A 123 9.03 -14.71 7.66
N ASP A 124 8.97 -15.79 8.41
CA ASP A 124 9.82 -16.96 8.14
C ASP A 124 9.03 -18.13 7.58
N ASN A 125 7.89 -18.47 8.16
CA ASN A 125 7.12 -19.64 7.78
C ASN A 125 6.14 -19.39 6.63
N GLY A 126 5.71 -18.14 6.39
CA GLY A 126 4.72 -17.80 5.38
C GLY A 126 3.34 -18.41 5.68
N VAL A 127 2.96 -18.41 6.95
CA VAL A 127 1.69 -18.94 7.44
C VAL A 127 0.79 -17.78 7.86
N LEU A 128 -0.50 -17.89 7.59
CA LEU A 128 -1.49 -16.96 8.12
C LEU A 128 -1.71 -17.26 9.61
N PRO A 129 -1.38 -16.35 10.53
CA PRO A 129 -1.44 -16.63 11.95
C PRO A 129 -2.85 -16.99 12.44
N SER A 130 -2.93 -17.82 13.47
CA SER A 130 -4.19 -18.15 14.13
C SER A 130 -4.60 -17.14 15.19
N ASP A 131 -3.65 -16.39 15.72
CA ASP A 131 -3.82 -15.30 16.68
C ASP A 131 -3.43 -13.96 16.06
N PHE A 132 -3.82 -12.86 16.69
CA PHE A 132 -3.60 -11.53 16.14
C PHE A 132 -2.74 -10.68 17.07
N SER A 133 -1.90 -9.83 16.45
CA SER A 133 -1.48 -8.56 17.03
C SER A 133 -1.96 -7.49 16.08
N LEU A 134 -2.78 -6.58 16.57
CA LEU A 134 -3.53 -5.64 15.75
C LEU A 134 -3.06 -4.22 16.03
N TYR A 135 -3.04 -3.41 14.98
CA TYR A 135 -2.95 -1.97 15.13
C TYR A 135 -4.32 -1.36 14.83
N LEU A 136 -4.85 -0.59 15.79
CA LEU A 136 -6.09 0.14 15.67
C LEU A 136 -5.80 1.63 15.51
N HIS A 137 -6.42 2.25 14.53
CA HIS A 137 -6.33 3.68 14.25
C HIS A 137 -7.70 4.32 14.41
N HIS A 138 -7.77 5.38 15.24
CA HIS A 138 -8.99 6.12 15.56
C HIS A 138 -8.75 7.62 15.32
N PRO A 139 -8.79 8.10 14.06
CA PRO A 139 -8.45 9.48 13.75
C PRO A 139 -9.47 10.49 14.25
N THR A 140 -10.75 10.12 14.39
CA THR A 140 -11.83 11.03 14.82
C THR A 140 -11.67 11.52 16.25
N VAL A 141 -10.89 10.87 17.11
CA VAL A 141 -10.57 11.40 18.44
C VAL A 141 -9.70 12.67 18.38
N THR A 142 -8.94 12.84 17.30
CA THR A 142 -8.08 14.00 17.07
C THR A 142 -8.68 14.99 16.07
N ASP A 143 -9.36 14.47 15.04
CA ASP A 143 -10.00 15.26 13.99
C ASP A 143 -11.42 14.75 13.73
N PRO A 144 -12.43 15.27 14.49
CA PRO A 144 -13.82 14.83 14.37
C PRO A 144 -14.41 14.98 12.98
N GLU A 145 -13.86 15.88 12.15
CA GLU A 145 -14.33 16.11 10.76
C GLU A 145 -14.06 14.91 9.83
N MET A 146 -13.29 13.91 10.29
CA MET A 146 -13.03 12.68 9.52
C MET A 146 -14.19 11.66 9.54
N ALA A 147 -15.28 11.96 10.22
CA ALA A 147 -16.52 11.18 10.18
C ALA A 147 -17.74 12.12 10.17
N PRO A 148 -18.91 11.66 9.75
CA PRO A 148 -20.16 12.41 9.95
C PRO A 148 -20.40 12.72 11.43
N GLU A 149 -21.15 13.78 11.71
CA GLU A 149 -21.50 14.17 13.08
C GLU A 149 -22.10 12.99 13.86
N GLY A 150 -21.66 12.80 15.10
CA GLY A 150 -22.10 11.71 15.96
C GLY A 150 -21.56 10.33 15.58
N HIS A 151 -20.56 10.27 14.73
CA HIS A 151 -19.90 9.01 14.31
C HIS A 151 -18.40 9.07 14.54
N SER A 152 -17.78 7.89 14.55
CA SER A 152 -16.34 7.73 14.60
C SER A 152 -15.87 6.80 13.47
N THR A 153 -14.70 7.07 12.94
CA THR A 153 -14.06 6.19 11.93
C THR A 153 -12.85 5.48 12.51
N PHE A 154 -12.65 4.27 12.06
CA PHE A 154 -11.55 3.40 12.48
C PHE A 154 -10.96 2.65 11.29
N TYR A 155 -9.73 2.23 11.43
CA TYR A 155 -9.27 1.04 10.75
C TYR A 155 -8.46 0.16 11.71
N VAL A 156 -8.55 -1.14 11.49
CA VAL A 156 -7.71 -2.14 12.13
C VAL A 156 -6.81 -2.78 11.08
N LEU A 157 -5.56 -3.00 11.45
CA LEU A 157 -4.53 -3.55 10.59
C LEU A 157 -3.94 -4.79 11.25
N ALA A 158 -3.94 -5.91 10.49
CA ALA A 158 -3.27 -7.16 10.83
C ALA A 158 -2.12 -7.40 9.86
N PRO A 159 -0.88 -7.63 10.32
CA PRO A 159 0.20 -8.04 9.45
C PRO A 159 -0.06 -9.47 8.92
N VAL A 160 0.25 -9.69 7.63
CA VAL A 160 0.09 -10.98 6.97
C VAL A 160 1.30 -11.25 6.07
N PRO A 161 1.61 -12.52 5.72
CA PRO A 161 2.65 -12.82 4.75
C PRO A 161 2.37 -12.13 3.41
N HIS A 162 3.41 -11.69 2.70
CA HIS A 162 3.24 -11.15 1.35
C HIS A 162 2.81 -12.28 0.37
N GLN A 163 2.09 -11.91 -0.69
CA GLN A 163 1.48 -12.86 -1.63
C GLN A 163 2.49 -13.78 -2.32
N GLY A 164 3.72 -13.34 -2.52
CA GLY A 164 4.78 -14.19 -3.08
C GLY A 164 5.24 -15.30 -2.13
N LYS A 165 4.96 -15.19 -0.83
CA LYS A 165 5.30 -16.18 0.18
C LYS A 165 4.11 -17.08 0.54
N LEU A 166 2.92 -16.50 0.58
CA LEU A 166 1.66 -17.19 0.83
C LEU A 166 0.61 -16.73 -0.19
N PRO A 167 0.47 -17.43 -1.32
CA PRO A 167 -0.52 -17.08 -2.33
C PRO A 167 -1.92 -17.46 -1.84
N ILE A 168 -2.64 -16.51 -1.27
CA ILE A 168 -4.02 -16.66 -0.80
C ILE A 168 -4.96 -15.99 -1.81
N ASP A 169 -6.07 -16.66 -2.08
CA ASP A 169 -7.21 -16.04 -2.72
C ASP A 169 -7.94 -15.15 -1.69
N TRP A 170 -7.66 -13.84 -1.76
CA TRP A 170 -8.23 -12.86 -0.85
C TRP A 170 -9.69 -12.54 -1.12
N GLU A 171 -10.25 -12.87 -2.28
CA GLU A 171 -11.68 -12.76 -2.54
C GLU A 171 -12.46 -13.78 -1.66
N VAL A 172 -11.90 -14.96 -1.48
CA VAL A 172 -12.47 -16.03 -0.65
C VAL A 172 -12.08 -15.83 0.82
N MET A 173 -10.78 -15.65 1.10
CA MET A 173 -10.29 -15.60 2.49
C MET A 173 -10.58 -14.27 3.18
N GLY A 174 -10.66 -13.17 2.44
CA GLY A 174 -10.84 -11.82 2.99
C GLY A 174 -12.05 -11.68 3.92
N PRO A 175 -13.26 -12.10 3.52
CA PRO A 175 -14.43 -12.07 4.40
C PRO A 175 -14.28 -12.90 5.68
N ILE A 176 -13.65 -14.07 5.58
CA ILE A 176 -13.40 -14.97 6.72
C ILE A 176 -12.40 -14.33 7.68
N TYR A 177 -11.30 -13.79 7.16
CA TYR A 177 -10.25 -13.18 7.96
C TYR A 177 -10.73 -11.88 8.62
N LYS A 178 -11.50 -11.07 7.87
CA LYS A 178 -12.18 -9.88 8.42
C LYS A 178 -13.06 -10.24 9.61
N LYS A 179 -13.90 -11.29 9.49
CA LYS A 179 -14.76 -11.71 10.58
C LYS A 179 -13.95 -12.08 11.82
N ARG A 180 -12.89 -12.87 11.67
CA ARG A 180 -12.00 -13.25 12.77
C ARG A 180 -11.38 -12.05 13.48
N ILE A 181 -10.90 -11.05 12.72
CA ILE A 181 -10.33 -9.82 13.28
C ILE A 181 -11.35 -9.01 14.07
N LEU A 182 -12.62 -8.99 13.64
CA LEU A 182 -13.68 -8.22 14.30
C LEU A 182 -14.28 -8.96 15.50
N ASP A 183 -14.03 -10.26 15.64
CA ASP A 183 -14.48 -11.08 16.77
C ASP A 183 -13.46 -11.04 17.95
N GLU A 184 -12.22 -10.50 17.75
CA GLU A 184 -11.21 -10.25 18.80
C GLU A 184 -11.51 -9.01 19.62
#